data_78fe4cf6dd86afc2fa7fcf7b91c76757
#
_entry.id   78fe4cf6dd86afc2fa7fcf7b91c76757
#
_cell.length_a   1.000
_cell.length_b   1.000
_cell.length_c   1.000
_cell.angle_alpha   90.00
_cell.angle_beta   90.00
_cell.angle_gamma   90.00
#
_symmetry.space_group_name_H-M   'P 1'
#
loop_
_entity.id
_entity.type
_entity.pdbx_description
1 polymer ?
#
loop_
_entity_poly.entity_id
_entity_poly.type
_entity_poly.pdbx_seq_one_letter_code
_entity_poly.pdbx_strand_id
1 'polypeptide(L)'
;MTDYEYIFQQVKKFHFSGWNDEELRKCVDMLPNLSRQELISLYRSKWLDQEKILKDAIFHLLFDARIEERDKKIKAMNVDELIENLHDENGYGKFIVLEMKERFDSLDDADKMKIINTLSASTKANKSWAESKKKQMDSDK
;
A
#
# COMPACT_ATOMS: atom_id res chain seq x y z
N MET A 1 22.42 0.85 -23.44
CA MET A 1 22.31 0.21 -22.12
C MET A 1 21.19 0.85 -21.35
N THR A 2 20.26 0.06 -20.84
CA THR A 2 19.16 0.55 -20.00
C THR A 2 19.67 0.89 -18.60
N ASP A 3 18.90 1.67 -17.85
CA ASP A 3 19.24 1.98 -16.46
C ASP A 3 19.30 0.71 -15.61
N TYR A 4 18.40 -0.25 -15.86
CA TYR A 4 18.43 -1.55 -15.18
C TYR A 4 19.75 -2.29 -15.45
N GLU A 5 20.15 -2.39 -16.69
CA GLU A 5 21.40 -3.05 -17.08
C GLU A 5 22.62 -2.41 -16.42
N TYR A 6 22.64 -1.07 -16.39
CA TYR A 6 23.72 -0.32 -15.76
C TYR A 6 23.81 -0.65 -14.26
N ILE A 7 22.67 -0.53 -13.55
CA ILE A 7 22.63 -0.79 -12.12
C ILE A 7 23.01 -2.25 -11.82
N PHE A 8 22.51 -3.19 -12.61
CA PHE A 8 22.81 -4.62 -12.42
C PHE A 8 24.30 -4.90 -12.57
N GLN A 9 24.94 -4.29 -13.57
CA GLN A 9 26.39 -4.41 -13.77
C GLN A 9 27.17 -3.85 -12.58
N GLN A 10 26.76 -2.68 -12.06
CA GLN A 10 27.42 -2.09 -10.90
C GLN A 10 27.22 -2.93 -9.65
N VAL A 11 26.03 -3.48 -9.43
CA VAL A 11 25.74 -4.38 -8.31
C VAL A 11 26.68 -5.59 -8.34
N LYS A 12 26.84 -6.23 -9.47
CA LYS A 12 27.75 -7.37 -9.62
C LYS A 12 29.20 -6.97 -9.38
N LYS A 13 29.64 -5.87 -9.95
CA LYS A 13 31.01 -5.38 -9.82
C LYS A 13 31.35 -5.07 -8.36
N PHE A 14 30.50 -4.33 -7.68
CA PHE A 14 30.77 -3.86 -6.33
C PHE A 14 30.46 -4.90 -5.26
N HIS A 15 29.74 -5.96 -5.57
CA HIS A 15 29.58 -7.09 -4.67
C HIS A 15 30.97 -7.67 -4.26
N PHE A 16 31.89 -7.71 -5.20
CA PHE A 16 33.23 -8.25 -4.97
C PHE A 16 34.25 -7.21 -4.49
N SER A 17 34.13 -5.97 -4.94
CA SER A 17 35.14 -4.92 -4.69
C SER A 17 34.74 -3.90 -3.63
N GLY A 18 33.49 -3.94 -3.16
CA GLY A 18 32.94 -2.90 -2.27
C GLY A 18 32.45 -1.68 -3.04
N TRP A 19 31.41 -1.04 -2.49
CA TRP A 19 30.81 0.13 -3.11
C TRP A 19 31.54 1.42 -2.72
N ASN A 20 31.65 2.37 -3.67
CA ASN A 20 31.98 3.73 -3.32
C ASN A 20 30.70 4.57 -3.22
N ASP A 21 30.74 5.62 -2.40
CA ASP A 21 29.56 6.42 -2.08
C ASP A 21 28.96 7.16 -3.30
N GLU A 22 29.81 7.64 -4.21
CA GLU A 22 29.40 8.34 -5.40
C GLU A 22 28.60 7.44 -6.34
N GLU A 23 29.13 6.24 -6.61
CA GLU A 23 28.45 5.29 -7.48
C GLU A 23 27.18 4.72 -6.86
N LEU A 24 27.18 4.50 -5.56
CA LEU A 24 26.00 4.05 -4.83
C LEU A 24 24.88 5.08 -4.95
N ARG A 25 25.19 6.35 -4.73
CA ARG A 25 24.23 7.45 -4.86
C ARG A 25 23.67 7.55 -6.27
N LYS A 26 24.52 7.39 -7.26
CA LYS A 26 24.10 7.39 -8.67
C LYS A 26 23.10 6.28 -8.96
N CYS A 27 23.38 5.07 -8.49
CA CYS A 27 22.46 3.94 -8.65
C CYS A 27 21.12 4.19 -7.93
N VAL A 28 21.15 4.72 -6.71
CA VAL A 28 19.93 5.05 -5.97
C VAL A 28 19.08 6.07 -6.75
N ASP A 29 19.72 7.11 -7.29
CA ASP A 29 19.03 8.15 -8.05
C ASP A 29 18.38 7.62 -9.35
N MET A 30 18.92 6.55 -9.91
CA MET A 30 18.39 5.92 -11.13
C MET A 30 17.23 4.95 -10.86
N LEU A 31 17.05 4.48 -9.62
CA LEU A 31 16.02 3.48 -9.30
C LEU A 31 14.59 3.88 -9.69
N PRO A 32 14.15 5.13 -9.52
CA PRO A 32 12.80 5.52 -9.93
C PRO A 32 12.49 5.35 -11.42
N ASN A 33 13.53 5.24 -12.26
CA ASN A 33 13.38 5.04 -13.69
C ASN A 33 13.11 3.58 -14.08
N LEU A 34 13.25 2.64 -13.12
CA LEU A 34 13.08 1.23 -13.37
C LEU A 34 11.60 0.82 -13.27
N SER A 35 11.23 -0.21 -14.03
CA SER A 35 9.91 -0.83 -13.90
C SER A 35 9.81 -1.61 -12.58
N ARG A 36 8.57 -1.90 -12.17
CA ARG A 36 8.32 -2.72 -10.98
C ARG A 36 9.01 -4.10 -11.07
N GLN A 37 8.95 -4.73 -12.24
CA GLN A 37 9.57 -6.03 -12.48
C GLN A 37 11.09 -5.96 -12.34
N GLU A 38 11.70 -4.91 -12.87
CA GLU A 38 13.14 -4.68 -12.74
C GLU A 38 13.55 -4.47 -11.28
N LEU A 39 12.78 -3.67 -10.53
CA LEU A 39 13.02 -3.45 -9.10
C LEU A 39 12.91 -4.76 -8.30
N ILE A 40 11.91 -5.59 -8.59
CA ILE A 40 11.74 -6.90 -7.94
C ILE A 40 12.93 -7.81 -8.25
N SER A 41 13.37 -7.84 -9.50
CA SER A 41 14.53 -8.65 -9.92
C SER A 41 15.80 -8.25 -9.18
N LEU A 42 16.05 -6.93 -9.05
CA LEU A 42 17.19 -6.43 -8.28
C LEU A 42 17.07 -6.81 -6.80
N TYR A 43 15.90 -6.61 -6.21
CA TYR A 43 15.66 -6.89 -4.79
C TYR A 43 15.94 -8.35 -4.44
N ARG A 44 15.59 -9.27 -5.34
CA ARG A 44 15.80 -10.71 -5.17
C ARG A 44 17.19 -11.18 -5.56
N SER A 45 18.02 -10.31 -6.13
CA SER A 45 19.36 -10.67 -6.59
C SER A 45 20.27 -10.98 -5.39
N LYS A 46 20.97 -12.10 -5.46
CA LYS A 46 21.98 -12.47 -4.46
C LYS A 46 23.14 -11.48 -4.38
N TRP A 47 23.40 -10.75 -5.46
CA TRP A 47 24.48 -9.77 -5.53
C TRP A 47 24.20 -8.55 -4.64
N LEU A 48 22.93 -8.31 -4.29
CA LEU A 48 22.51 -7.14 -3.52
C LEU A 48 22.37 -7.41 -2.02
N ASP A 49 22.47 -8.65 -1.57
CA ASP A 49 22.17 -9.05 -0.20
C ASP A 49 22.97 -8.30 0.88
N GLN A 50 24.17 -7.84 0.56
CA GLN A 50 25.04 -7.14 1.51
C GLN A 50 24.98 -5.62 1.39
N GLU A 51 24.27 -5.08 0.38
CA GLU A 51 24.17 -3.63 0.18
C GLU A 51 22.80 -3.12 0.68
N LYS A 52 22.76 -2.74 1.95
CA LYS A 52 21.53 -2.35 2.62
C LYS A 52 20.90 -1.07 2.08
N ILE A 53 21.71 -0.07 1.74
CA ILE A 53 21.22 1.24 1.29
C ILE A 53 20.44 1.09 -0.01
N LEU A 54 21.01 0.38 -0.98
CA LEU A 54 20.35 0.16 -2.27
C LEU A 54 19.13 -0.74 -2.12
N LYS A 55 19.25 -1.80 -1.29
CA LYS A 55 18.14 -2.72 -1.02
C LYS A 55 16.97 -2.03 -0.35
N ASP A 56 17.24 -1.18 0.64
CA ASP A 56 16.20 -0.41 1.34
C ASP A 56 15.53 0.59 0.39
N ALA A 57 16.29 1.27 -0.46
CA ALA A 57 15.75 2.20 -1.45
C ALA A 57 14.79 1.49 -2.41
N ILE A 58 15.15 0.30 -2.89
CA ILE A 58 14.28 -0.52 -3.74
C ILE A 58 13.01 -0.92 -2.99
N PHE A 59 13.15 -1.37 -1.75
CA PHE A 59 12.02 -1.77 -0.92
C PHE A 59 11.02 -0.62 -0.75
N HIS A 60 11.49 0.59 -0.45
CA HIS A 60 10.63 1.75 -0.29
C HIS A 60 9.88 2.10 -1.58
N LEU A 61 10.55 2.07 -2.72
CA LEU A 61 9.88 2.32 -4.00
C LEU A 61 8.78 1.30 -4.28
N LEU A 62 9.03 0.01 -4.04
CA LEU A 62 8.05 -1.05 -4.24
C LEU A 62 6.87 -0.92 -3.28
N PHE A 63 7.14 -0.60 -2.03
CA PHE A 63 6.13 -0.45 -0.99
C PHE A 63 5.23 0.76 -1.27
N ASP A 64 5.83 1.91 -1.57
CA ASP A 64 5.09 3.14 -1.87
C ASP A 64 4.19 2.97 -3.10
N ALA A 65 4.68 2.32 -4.15
CA ALA A 65 3.88 2.05 -5.33
C ALA A 65 2.67 1.15 -5.02
N ARG A 66 2.83 0.15 -4.14
CA ARG A 66 1.73 -0.72 -3.71
C ARG A 66 0.70 0.04 -2.89
N ILE A 67 1.15 0.94 -2.02
CA ILE A 67 0.25 1.80 -1.24
C ILE A 67 -0.57 2.70 -2.15
N GLU A 68 0.06 3.36 -3.11
CA GLU A 68 -0.64 4.23 -4.06
C GLU A 68 -1.68 3.46 -4.88
N GLU A 69 -1.32 2.29 -5.38
CA GLU A 69 -2.23 1.44 -6.15
C GLU A 69 -3.43 1.02 -5.31
N ARG A 70 -3.18 0.58 -4.07
CA ARG A 70 -4.23 0.19 -3.13
C ARG A 70 -5.17 1.35 -2.83
N ASP A 71 -4.62 2.50 -2.47
CA ASP A 71 -5.41 3.68 -2.12
C ASP A 71 -6.26 4.15 -3.29
N LYS A 72 -5.71 4.14 -4.50
CA LYS A 72 -6.43 4.50 -5.71
C LYS A 72 -7.60 3.56 -5.97
N LYS A 73 -7.41 2.26 -5.81
CA LYS A 73 -8.47 1.26 -5.98
C LYS A 73 -9.58 1.45 -4.96
N ILE A 74 -9.22 1.62 -3.69
CA ILE A 74 -10.21 1.78 -2.61
C ILE A 74 -11.00 3.08 -2.78
N LYS A 75 -10.35 4.17 -3.12
CA LYS A 75 -11.03 5.46 -3.31
C LYS A 75 -11.98 5.46 -4.52
N ALA A 76 -11.73 4.60 -5.50
CA ALA A 76 -12.61 4.45 -6.65
C ALA A 76 -13.85 3.59 -6.37
N MET A 77 -13.88 2.87 -5.24
CA MET A 77 -15.01 2.01 -4.86
C MET A 77 -16.17 2.81 -4.29
N ASN A 78 -17.41 2.44 -4.67
CA ASN A 78 -18.60 2.95 -3.98
C ASN A 78 -18.84 2.11 -2.70
N VAL A 79 -19.85 2.46 -1.92
CA VAL A 79 -20.15 1.79 -0.64
C VAL A 79 -20.42 0.30 -0.84
N ASP A 80 -21.18 -0.08 -1.85
CA ASP A 80 -21.49 -1.48 -2.13
C ASP A 80 -20.23 -2.28 -2.51
N GLU A 81 -19.34 -1.68 -3.31
CA GLU A 81 -18.06 -2.30 -3.68
C GLU A 81 -17.14 -2.45 -2.47
N LEU A 82 -17.10 -1.46 -1.57
CA LEU A 82 -16.34 -1.56 -0.34
C LEU A 82 -16.82 -2.76 0.51
N ILE A 83 -18.13 -2.91 0.64
CA ILE A 83 -18.73 -4.01 1.39
C ILE A 83 -18.38 -5.37 0.75
N GLU A 84 -18.51 -5.47 -0.58
CA GLU A 84 -18.18 -6.70 -1.31
C GLU A 84 -16.72 -7.11 -1.15
N ASN A 85 -15.80 -6.13 -1.11
CA ASN A 85 -14.36 -6.38 -1.06
C ASN A 85 -13.80 -6.49 0.36
N LEU A 86 -14.62 -6.30 1.39
CA LEU A 86 -14.18 -6.27 2.77
C LEU A 86 -13.48 -7.57 3.19
N HIS A 87 -13.95 -8.71 2.71
CA HIS A 87 -13.42 -10.03 3.05
C HIS A 87 -12.61 -10.69 1.93
N ASP A 88 -12.26 -9.93 0.90
CA ASP A 88 -11.45 -10.45 -0.19
C ASP A 88 -10.04 -10.81 0.27
N GLU A 89 -9.44 -11.78 -0.41
CA GLU A 89 -8.09 -12.28 -0.13
C GLU A 89 -6.98 -11.29 -0.51
N ASN A 90 -7.33 -10.14 -1.08
CA ASN A 90 -6.36 -9.10 -1.46
C ASN A 90 -5.68 -8.43 -0.24
N GLY A 91 -6.18 -8.64 0.97
CA GLY A 91 -5.62 -8.07 2.17
C GLY A 91 -6.01 -6.60 2.42
N TYR A 92 -6.99 -6.08 1.70
CA TYR A 92 -7.40 -4.67 1.80
C TYR A 92 -8.44 -4.41 2.91
N GLY A 93 -8.96 -5.44 3.56
CA GLY A 93 -10.06 -5.32 4.52
C GLY A 93 -9.88 -4.23 5.56
N LYS A 94 -8.71 -4.16 6.20
CA LYS A 94 -8.38 -3.14 7.20
C LYS A 94 -8.46 -1.72 6.63
N PHE A 95 -7.98 -1.53 5.41
CA PHE A 95 -7.96 -0.22 4.75
C PHE A 95 -9.35 0.15 4.23
N ILE A 96 -10.14 -0.82 3.83
CA ILE A 96 -11.55 -0.63 3.45
C ILE A 96 -12.36 -0.15 4.66
N VAL A 97 -12.17 -0.74 5.83
CA VAL A 97 -12.82 -0.30 7.06
C VAL A 97 -12.48 1.16 7.38
N LEU A 98 -11.21 1.55 7.25
CA LEU A 98 -10.79 2.94 7.46
C LEU A 98 -11.48 3.89 6.48
N GLU A 99 -11.57 3.50 5.20
CA GLU A 99 -12.26 4.31 4.18
C GLU A 99 -13.75 4.45 4.46
N MET A 100 -14.42 3.39 4.89
CA MET A 100 -15.82 3.43 5.30
C MET A 100 -16.05 4.46 6.42
N LYS A 101 -15.19 4.44 7.44
CA LYS A 101 -15.27 5.36 8.57
C LYS A 101 -15.01 6.80 8.15
N GLU A 102 -14.05 7.01 7.26
CA GLU A 102 -13.69 8.34 6.76
C GLU A 102 -14.82 8.98 5.95
N ARG A 103 -15.49 8.20 5.12
CA ARG A 103 -16.61 8.68 4.27
C ARG A 103 -17.93 8.85 5.01
N PHE A 104 -18.07 8.22 6.17
CA PHE A 104 -19.35 8.01 6.83
C PHE A 104 -20.19 9.29 6.92
N ASP A 105 -19.60 10.38 7.43
CA ASP A 105 -20.34 11.62 7.69
C ASP A 105 -20.85 12.30 6.42
N SER A 106 -20.24 12.00 5.27
CA SER A 106 -20.63 12.59 3.97
C SER A 106 -21.66 11.76 3.20
N LEU A 107 -22.03 10.59 3.72
CA LEU A 107 -22.96 9.69 3.05
C LEU A 107 -24.41 9.99 3.42
N ASP A 108 -25.35 9.52 2.57
CA ASP A 108 -26.77 9.57 2.90
C ASP A 108 -27.12 8.50 3.97
N ASP A 109 -28.34 8.57 4.52
CA ASP A 109 -28.76 7.69 5.60
C ASP A 109 -28.77 6.20 5.17
N ALA A 110 -29.14 5.92 3.93
CA ALA A 110 -29.15 4.55 3.40
C ALA A 110 -27.75 3.93 3.40
N ASP A 111 -26.78 4.67 2.88
CA ASP A 111 -25.37 4.20 2.84
C ASP A 111 -24.75 4.15 4.24
N LYS A 112 -25.08 5.10 5.11
CA LYS A 112 -24.65 5.06 6.52
C LYS A 112 -25.15 3.78 7.20
N MET A 113 -26.39 3.39 6.98
CA MET A 113 -26.93 2.16 7.56
C MET A 113 -26.29 0.91 6.98
N LYS A 114 -25.93 0.88 5.71
CA LYS A 114 -25.18 -0.23 5.11
C LYS A 114 -23.85 -0.43 5.83
N ILE A 115 -23.11 0.66 6.07
CA ILE A 115 -21.82 0.61 6.78
C ILE A 115 -22.02 0.16 8.23
N ILE A 116 -22.98 0.72 8.94
CA ILE A 116 -23.30 0.34 10.32
C ILE A 116 -23.59 -1.16 10.43
N ASN A 117 -24.45 -1.68 9.54
CA ASN A 117 -24.81 -3.09 9.55
C ASN A 117 -23.61 -3.99 9.25
N THR A 118 -22.76 -3.58 8.30
CA THR A 118 -21.56 -4.33 7.93
C THR A 118 -20.56 -4.38 9.08
N LEU A 119 -20.27 -3.24 9.71
CA LEU A 119 -19.26 -3.15 10.76
C LEU A 119 -19.77 -3.72 12.09
N SER A 120 -21.09 -3.75 12.32
CA SER A 120 -21.67 -4.40 13.50
C SER A 120 -21.43 -5.91 13.52
N ALA A 121 -21.23 -6.53 12.38
CA ALA A 121 -20.92 -7.95 12.26
C ALA A 121 -19.42 -8.23 12.17
N SER A 122 -18.59 -7.22 12.34
CA SER A 122 -17.14 -7.31 12.22
C SER A 122 -16.46 -7.48 13.59
N THR A 123 -15.29 -6.87 13.78
CA THR A 123 -14.53 -6.94 15.03
C THR A 123 -15.25 -6.19 16.17
N LYS A 124 -14.84 -6.46 17.41
CA LYS A 124 -15.38 -5.78 18.60
C LYS A 124 -15.23 -4.25 18.50
N ALA A 125 -14.10 -3.76 18.03
CA ALA A 125 -13.85 -2.33 17.87
C ALA A 125 -14.78 -1.72 16.81
N ASN A 126 -14.99 -2.41 15.69
CA ASN A 126 -15.86 -1.94 14.63
C ASN A 126 -17.33 -1.97 15.06
N LYS A 127 -17.73 -2.98 15.80
CA LYS A 127 -19.08 -3.07 16.37
C LYS A 127 -19.36 -1.90 17.31
N SER A 128 -18.44 -1.57 18.18
CA SER A 128 -18.56 -0.44 19.12
C SER A 128 -18.70 0.89 18.38
N TRP A 129 -17.88 1.09 17.35
CA TRP A 129 -17.96 2.27 16.49
C TRP A 129 -19.34 2.38 15.80
N ALA A 130 -19.83 1.26 15.23
CA ALA A 130 -21.12 1.21 14.55
C ALA A 130 -22.28 1.53 15.49
N GLU A 131 -22.26 1.01 16.71
CA GLU A 131 -23.27 1.28 17.74
C GLU A 131 -23.30 2.77 18.11
N SER A 132 -22.13 3.39 18.25
CA SER A 132 -22.00 4.81 18.54
C SER A 132 -22.59 5.66 17.42
N LYS A 133 -22.31 5.33 16.18
CA LYS A 133 -22.84 6.06 15.01
C LYS A 133 -24.36 5.90 14.86
N LYS A 134 -24.88 4.71 15.14
CA LYS A 134 -26.33 4.46 15.13
C LYS A 134 -27.05 5.33 16.16
N LYS A 135 -26.50 5.46 17.36
CA LYS A 135 -27.05 6.32 18.40
C LYS A 135 -27.07 7.77 17.99
N GLN A 136 -26.01 8.25 17.32
CA GLN A 136 -25.95 9.61 16.79
C GLN A 136 -27.05 9.87 15.75
N MET A 137 -27.25 8.93 14.84
CA MET A 137 -28.30 9.04 13.82
C MET A 137 -29.68 9.07 14.46
N ASP A 138 -29.93 8.23 15.46
CA ASP A 138 -31.23 8.18 16.17
C ASP A 138 -31.48 9.46 16.96
N SER A 139 -30.44 10.07 17.51
CA SER A 139 -30.55 11.32 18.27
C SER A 139 -30.83 12.53 17.38
N ASP A 140 -30.36 12.50 16.13
CA ASP A 140 -30.53 13.59 15.16
C ASP A 140 -31.92 13.60 14.51
N LYS A 141 -32.71 12.58 14.76
CA LYS A 141 -34.11 12.50 14.34
C LYS A 141 -35.00 13.14 15.39
#